data_32222a39b67d1d3247b4fcfe7be87204
#
_entry.id   32222a39b67d1d3247b4fcfe7be87204
#
_cell.length_a   1.000
_cell.length_b   1.000
_cell.length_c   1.000
_cell.angle_alpha   90.00
_cell.angle_beta   90.00
_cell.angle_gamma   90.00
#
_symmetry.space_group_name_H-M   'P 1'
#
loop_
_entity.id
_entity.type
_entity.pdbx_description
1 polymer ?
#
loop_
_entity_poly.entity_id
_entity_poly.type
_entity_poly.pdbx_seq_one_letter_code
_entity_poly.pdbx_strand_id
1 'polypeptide(L)'
;AYRKAAAENPALERIFVQERDQANVQMTLNAKNYLLAAEPKGNLYGALYSVLATDDPNQRKSMHYIGSCIGRAAYLLDKAESFSRDKDKGRYNVFLLNGINDRNAARENARRQALAAVNDLVRAYGMLDVKLNRTLLDNIMILGLRHAIEPLDAESQPVQWLSLIHISEP
;
A
#
# COMPACT_ATOMS: atom_id res chain seq x y z
N ALA A 1 13.67 4.78 18.40
CA ALA A 1 12.46 5.47 17.89
C ALA A 1 11.20 4.59 18.06
N TYR A 2 11.13 3.37 17.50
CA TYR A 2 9.94 2.49 17.54
C TYR A 2 9.44 2.20 18.96
N ARG A 3 10.33 1.73 19.87
CA ARG A 3 9.94 1.40 21.25
C ARG A 3 9.31 2.56 22.02
N LYS A 4 9.77 3.80 21.77
CA LYS A 4 9.20 5.00 22.39
C LYS A 4 7.80 5.27 21.84
N ALA A 5 7.63 5.24 20.53
CA ALA A 5 6.34 5.44 19.86
C ALA A 5 5.31 4.37 20.25
N ALA A 6 5.73 3.11 20.38
CA ALA A 6 4.88 2.01 20.83
C ALA A 6 4.41 2.18 22.28
N ALA A 7 5.30 2.64 23.16
CA ALA A 7 4.93 2.93 24.56
C ALA A 7 3.92 4.10 24.66
N GLU A 8 4.05 5.10 23.81
CA GLU A 8 3.13 6.25 23.75
C GLU A 8 1.78 5.90 23.09
N ASN A 9 1.75 4.88 22.22
CA ASN A 9 0.58 4.47 21.46
C ASN A 9 0.39 2.94 21.42
N PRO A 10 -0.08 2.32 22.52
CA PRO A 10 -0.24 0.85 22.59
C PRO A 10 -1.22 0.27 21.55
N ALA A 11 -2.16 1.09 21.05
CA ALA A 11 -3.09 0.68 20.01
C ALA A 11 -2.36 0.49 18.66
N LEU A 12 -1.41 1.36 18.34
CA LEU A 12 -0.60 1.22 17.13
C LEU A 12 0.31 0.00 17.20
N GLU A 13 0.92 -0.27 18.36
CA GLU A 13 1.75 -1.47 18.55
C GLU A 13 0.95 -2.75 18.25
N ARG A 14 -0.27 -2.86 18.78
CA ARG A 14 -1.16 -4.00 18.53
C ARG A 14 -1.45 -4.19 17.04
N ILE A 15 -1.69 -3.12 16.30
CA ILE A 15 -1.91 -3.16 14.84
C ILE A 15 -0.70 -3.74 14.13
N PHE A 16 0.53 -3.30 14.46
CA PHE A 16 1.76 -3.81 13.86
C PHE A 16 2.03 -5.28 14.21
N VAL A 17 1.78 -5.68 15.45
CA VAL A 17 1.92 -7.09 15.89
C VAL A 17 0.94 -7.98 15.13
N GLN A 18 -0.31 -7.56 15.02
CA GLN A 18 -1.34 -8.31 14.31
C GLN A 18 -1.00 -8.48 12.81
N GLU A 19 -0.51 -7.42 12.16
CA GLU A 19 -0.07 -7.51 10.75
C GLU A 19 1.06 -8.50 10.57
N ARG A 20 2.07 -8.45 11.43
CA ARG A 20 3.20 -9.37 11.39
C ARG A 20 2.75 -10.82 11.55
N ASP A 21 1.86 -11.09 12.49
CA ASP A 21 1.39 -12.44 12.77
C ASP A 21 0.53 -12.98 11.62
N GLN A 22 -0.34 -12.15 11.03
CA GLN A 22 -1.10 -12.50 9.83
C GLN A 22 -0.18 -12.75 8.63
N ALA A 23 0.85 -11.93 8.43
CA ALA A 23 1.82 -12.10 7.36
C ALA A 23 2.59 -13.43 7.49
N ASN A 24 2.97 -13.82 8.71
CA ASN A 24 3.62 -15.09 8.99
C ASN A 24 2.71 -16.29 8.65
N VAL A 25 1.42 -16.20 8.97
CA VAL A 25 0.43 -17.23 8.61
C VAL A 25 0.34 -17.37 7.08
N GLN A 26 0.21 -16.26 6.34
CA GLN A 26 0.12 -16.31 4.88
C GLN A 26 1.39 -16.87 4.22
N MET A 27 2.56 -16.54 4.75
CA MET A 27 3.82 -17.12 4.30
C MET A 27 3.89 -18.62 4.58
N THR A 28 3.51 -19.07 5.78
CA THR A 28 3.50 -20.48 6.18
C THR A 28 2.55 -21.31 5.32
N LEU A 29 1.39 -20.76 4.99
CA LEU A 29 0.40 -21.41 4.12
C LEU A 29 0.77 -21.34 2.63
N ASN A 30 1.88 -20.69 2.26
CA ASN A 30 2.27 -20.45 0.87
C ASN A 30 1.10 -19.86 0.05
N ALA A 31 0.50 -18.80 0.55
CA ALA A 31 -0.65 -18.16 -0.10
C ALA A 31 -0.32 -17.73 -1.53
N LYS A 32 -0.99 -18.36 -2.51
CA LYS A 32 -0.85 -18.03 -3.94
C LYS A 32 -1.79 -16.91 -4.39
N ASN A 33 -2.90 -16.71 -3.69
CA ASN A 33 -3.84 -15.65 -4.01
C ASN A 33 -3.23 -14.30 -3.65
N TYR A 34 -3.17 -13.38 -4.62
CA TYR A 34 -2.60 -12.04 -4.45
C TYR A 34 -3.31 -11.22 -3.38
N LEU A 35 -4.64 -11.32 -3.28
CA LEU A 35 -5.42 -10.59 -2.27
C LEU A 35 -5.10 -11.11 -0.87
N LEU A 36 -5.11 -12.44 -0.67
CA LEU A 36 -4.79 -13.06 0.62
C LEU A 36 -3.35 -12.76 1.04
N ALA A 37 -2.40 -12.82 0.10
CA ALA A 37 -1.01 -12.52 0.37
C ALA A 37 -0.79 -11.05 0.79
N ALA A 38 -1.56 -10.13 0.21
CA ALA A 38 -1.48 -8.69 0.48
C ALA A 38 -2.36 -8.21 1.64
N GLU A 39 -3.29 -9.07 2.13
CA GLU A 39 -4.27 -8.72 3.16
C GLU A 39 -3.63 -8.20 4.46
N PRO A 40 -2.57 -8.81 5.02
CA PRO A 40 -1.96 -8.31 6.26
C PRO A 40 -1.51 -6.85 6.13
N LYS A 41 -0.84 -6.51 5.02
CA LYS A 41 -0.40 -5.15 4.75
C LYS A 41 -1.58 -4.21 4.50
N GLY A 42 -2.62 -4.70 3.83
CA GLY A 42 -3.89 -3.98 3.65
C GLY A 42 -4.53 -3.66 5.00
N ASN A 43 -4.63 -4.64 5.90
CA ASN A 43 -5.21 -4.45 7.24
C ASN A 43 -4.42 -3.47 8.09
N LEU A 44 -3.07 -3.53 8.04
CA LEU A 44 -2.22 -2.56 8.71
C LEU A 44 -2.53 -1.13 8.27
N TYR A 45 -2.48 -0.86 6.96
CA TYR A 45 -2.72 0.48 6.44
C TYR A 45 -4.18 0.92 6.65
N GLY A 46 -5.14 -0.01 6.50
CA GLY A 46 -6.54 0.26 6.81
C GLY A 46 -6.74 0.70 8.26
N ALA A 47 -6.15 -0.02 9.21
CA ALA A 47 -6.23 0.33 10.62
C ALA A 47 -5.57 1.68 10.92
N LEU A 48 -4.39 1.95 10.35
CA LEU A 48 -3.69 3.23 10.52
C LEU A 48 -4.52 4.40 9.98
N TYR A 49 -5.10 4.27 8.78
CA TYR A 49 -5.95 5.32 8.20
C TYR A 49 -7.25 5.51 8.97
N SER A 50 -7.82 4.45 9.55
CA SER A 50 -9.02 4.54 10.41
C SER A 50 -8.79 5.40 11.65
N VAL A 51 -7.58 5.36 12.22
CA VAL A 51 -7.23 6.16 13.41
C VAL A 51 -7.21 7.65 13.09
N LEU A 52 -6.94 8.02 11.83
CA LEU A 52 -6.94 9.41 11.36
C LEU A 52 -8.33 9.95 11.01
N ALA A 53 -9.34 9.08 10.96
CA ALA A 53 -10.70 9.49 10.67
C ALA A 53 -11.36 10.15 11.90
N THR A 54 -12.38 10.97 11.62
CA THR A 54 -13.24 11.55 12.67
C THR A 54 -14.06 10.48 13.40
N ASP A 55 -14.90 10.87 14.34
CA ASP A 55 -15.79 9.97 15.08
C ASP A 55 -16.95 9.40 14.23
N ASP A 56 -17.13 9.85 12.99
CA ASP A 56 -18.12 9.30 12.06
C ASP A 56 -17.73 7.86 11.65
N PRO A 57 -18.57 6.86 11.99
CA PRO A 57 -18.30 5.45 11.65
C PRO A 57 -18.21 5.17 10.15
N ASN A 58 -18.94 5.90 9.32
CA ASN A 58 -18.93 5.72 7.87
C ASN A 58 -17.63 6.27 7.27
N GLN A 59 -17.21 7.44 7.71
CA GLN A 59 -15.93 8.01 7.32
C GLN A 59 -14.77 7.09 7.75
N ARG A 60 -14.84 6.54 8.96
CA ARG A 60 -13.84 5.60 9.47
C ARG A 60 -13.74 4.33 8.63
N LYS A 61 -14.88 3.76 8.20
CA LYS A 61 -14.91 2.61 7.28
C LYS A 61 -14.30 2.96 5.91
N SER A 62 -14.63 4.11 5.37
CA SER A 62 -14.09 4.56 4.08
C SER A 62 -12.59 4.77 4.15
N MET A 63 -12.09 5.40 5.21
CA MET A 63 -10.66 5.57 5.44
C MET A 63 -9.94 4.23 5.62
N HIS A 64 -10.53 3.27 6.34
CA HIS A 64 -10.01 1.93 6.44
C HIS A 64 -9.88 1.28 5.06
N TYR A 65 -10.90 1.36 4.23
CA TYR A 65 -10.87 0.76 2.89
C TYR A 65 -9.83 1.42 1.99
N ILE A 66 -9.72 2.74 2.00
CA ILE A 66 -8.70 3.50 1.26
C ILE A 66 -7.29 3.06 1.71
N GLY A 67 -7.02 3.04 3.00
CA GLY A 67 -5.76 2.56 3.54
C GLY A 67 -5.47 1.12 3.14
N SER A 68 -6.47 0.24 3.19
CA SER A 68 -6.33 -1.16 2.79
C SER A 68 -5.94 -1.31 1.31
N CYS A 69 -6.50 -0.51 0.41
CA CYS A 69 -6.11 -0.50 -1.00
C CYS A 69 -4.65 -0.07 -1.19
N ILE A 70 -4.21 0.99 -0.48
CA ILE A 70 -2.81 1.46 -0.49
C ILE A 70 -1.87 0.35 0.02
N GLY A 71 -2.20 -0.27 1.14
CA GLY A 71 -1.38 -1.34 1.73
C GLY A 71 -1.22 -2.54 0.81
N ARG A 72 -2.31 -2.96 0.15
CA ARG A 72 -2.28 -4.06 -0.84
C ARG A 72 -1.41 -3.71 -2.06
N ALA A 73 -1.56 -2.52 -2.62
CA ALA A 73 -0.75 -2.05 -3.73
C ALA A 73 0.74 -2.01 -3.34
N ALA A 74 1.07 -1.43 -2.18
CA ALA A 74 2.43 -1.33 -1.67
C ALA A 74 3.07 -2.72 -1.47
N TYR A 75 2.34 -3.69 -0.92
CA TYR A 75 2.82 -5.06 -0.74
C TYR A 75 3.22 -5.71 -2.07
N LEU A 76 2.34 -5.62 -3.07
CA LEU A 76 2.57 -6.26 -4.37
C LEU A 76 3.76 -5.64 -5.11
N LEU A 77 3.89 -4.32 -5.07
CA LEU A 77 5.04 -3.62 -5.65
C LEU A 77 6.35 -3.99 -4.94
N ASP A 78 6.37 -4.04 -3.59
CA ASP A 78 7.54 -4.46 -2.81
C ASP A 78 7.95 -5.91 -3.12
N LYS A 79 6.97 -6.82 -3.27
CA LYS A 79 7.26 -8.21 -3.65
C LYS A 79 7.81 -8.35 -5.07
N ALA A 80 7.41 -7.51 -6.00
CA ALA A 80 8.01 -7.47 -7.33
C ALA A 80 9.44 -6.90 -7.31
N GLU A 81 9.69 -5.87 -6.49
CA GLU A 81 11.05 -5.34 -6.33
C GLU A 81 12.00 -6.33 -5.63
N SER A 82 11.50 -7.07 -4.66
CA SER A 82 12.29 -8.09 -3.95
C SER A 82 12.42 -9.41 -4.71
N PHE A 83 11.80 -9.57 -5.88
CA PHE A 83 11.64 -10.82 -6.61
C PHE A 83 12.94 -11.61 -6.80
N SER A 84 13.99 -11.00 -7.36
CA SER A 84 15.28 -11.68 -7.60
C SER A 84 15.93 -12.12 -6.29
N ARG A 85 15.95 -11.24 -5.29
CA ARG A 85 16.51 -11.54 -3.96
C ARG A 85 15.74 -12.67 -3.27
N ASP A 86 14.42 -12.71 -3.38
CA ASP A 86 13.58 -13.74 -2.77
C ASP A 86 13.78 -15.08 -3.49
N LYS A 87 13.90 -15.07 -4.82
CA LYS A 87 14.23 -16.25 -5.65
C LYS A 87 15.57 -16.85 -5.27
N ASP A 88 16.63 -16.03 -5.21
CA ASP A 88 17.99 -16.48 -4.92
C ASP A 88 18.11 -17.06 -3.50
N LYS A 89 17.30 -16.55 -2.55
CA LYS A 89 17.32 -16.99 -1.15
C LYS A 89 16.25 -18.02 -0.80
N GLY A 90 15.49 -18.51 -1.78
CA GLY A 90 14.37 -19.45 -1.55
C GLY A 90 13.30 -18.90 -0.60
N ARG A 91 13.06 -17.59 -0.61
CA ARG A 91 12.08 -16.94 0.26
C ARG A 91 10.69 -16.92 -0.38
N TYR A 92 9.68 -16.82 0.49
CA TYR A 92 8.31 -16.65 0.04
C TYR A 92 8.16 -15.39 -0.82
N ASN A 93 7.62 -15.59 -2.02
CA ASN A 93 7.19 -14.52 -2.90
C ASN A 93 5.99 -15.02 -3.72
N VAL A 94 4.88 -14.29 -3.64
CA VAL A 94 3.61 -14.68 -4.25
C VAL A 94 3.72 -14.81 -5.78
N PHE A 95 4.60 -14.07 -6.43
CA PHE A 95 4.83 -14.16 -7.88
C PHE A 95 5.56 -15.46 -8.25
N LEU A 96 6.57 -15.86 -7.47
CA LEU A 96 7.27 -17.13 -7.66
C LEU A 96 6.32 -18.32 -7.51
N LEU A 97 5.44 -18.29 -6.50
CA LEU A 97 4.44 -19.35 -6.28
C LEU A 97 3.40 -19.45 -7.39
N ASN A 98 3.18 -18.37 -8.13
CA ASN A 98 2.32 -18.35 -9.31
C ASN A 98 3.08 -18.69 -10.61
N GLY A 99 4.29 -19.23 -10.53
CA GLY A 99 5.06 -19.67 -11.69
C GLY A 99 5.69 -18.54 -12.49
N ILE A 100 5.71 -17.32 -11.97
CA ILE A 100 6.42 -16.22 -12.63
C ILE A 100 7.92 -16.42 -12.37
N ASN A 101 8.70 -16.49 -13.43
CA ASN A 101 10.13 -16.78 -13.36
C ASN A 101 11.04 -15.60 -13.73
N ASP A 102 10.44 -14.53 -14.19
CA ASP A 102 11.11 -13.31 -14.66
C ASP A 102 10.67 -12.08 -13.85
N ARG A 103 11.64 -11.21 -13.52
CA ARG A 103 11.41 -10.00 -12.72
C ARG A 103 10.51 -8.99 -13.44
N ASN A 104 10.65 -8.84 -14.73
CA ASN A 104 9.83 -7.87 -15.48
C ASN A 104 8.38 -8.34 -15.55
N ALA A 105 8.15 -9.64 -15.72
CA ALA A 105 6.82 -10.22 -15.66
C ALA A 105 6.19 -10.06 -14.25
N ALA A 106 6.99 -10.19 -13.19
CA ALA A 106 6.54 -9.94 -11.82
C ALA A 106 6.14 -8.46 -11.61
N ARG A 107 6.96 -7.53 -12.11
CA ARG A 107 6.67 -6.08 -12.07
C ARG A 107 5.40 -5.72 -12.83
N GLU A 108 5.23 -6.24 -14.03
CA GLU A 108 4.04 -5.96 -14.83
C GLU A 108 2.77 -6.54 -14.18
N ASN A 109 2.85 -7.72 -13.57
CA ASN A 109 1.74 -8.30 -12.82
C ASN A 109 1.42 -7.45 -11.58
N ALA A 110 2.44 -7.06 -10.81
CA ALA A 110 2.29 -6.19 -9.65
C ALA A 110 1.64 -4.86 -10.02
N ARG A 111 2.09 -4.24 -11.11
CA ARG A 111 1.53 -3.00 -11.63
C ARG A 111 0.03 -3.13 -11.92
N ARG A 112 -0.38 -4.16 -12.64
CA ARG A 112 -1.81 -4.40 -12.93
C ARG A 112 -2.65 -4.57 -11.67
N GLN A 113 -2.17 -5.35 -10.71
CA GLN A 113 -2.87 -5.59 -9.44
C GLN A 113 -2.91 -4.31 -8.58
N ALA A 114 -1.82 -3.56 -8.54
CA ALA A 114 -1.76 -2.29 -7.80
C ALA A 114 -2.69 -1.23 -8.43
N LEU A 115 -2.74 -1.13 -9.76
CA LEU A 115 -3.68 -0.23 -10.44
C LEU A 115 -5.14 -0.60 -10.17
N ALA A 116 -5.47 -1.89 -10.11
CA ALA A 116 -6.81 -2.32 -9.71
C ALA A 116 -7.16 -1.84 -8.29
N ALA A 117 -6.23 -2.01 -7.33
CA ALA A 117 -6.42 -1.52 -5.96
C ALA A 117 -6.56 0.02 -5.90
N VAL A 118 -5.79 0.76 -6.71
CA VAL A 118 -5.92 2.23 -6.80
C VAL A 118 -7.26 2.64 -7.42
N ASN A 119 -7.76 1.92 -8.41
CA ASN A 119 -9.09 2.22 -8.97
C ASN A 119 -10.21 2.01 -7.93
N ASP A 120 -10.10 0.99 -7.07
CA ASP A 120 -11.03 0.78 -5.96
C ASP A 120 -10.92 1.91 -4.92
N LEU A 121 -9.70 2.33 -4.61
CA LEU A 121 -9.44 3.48 -3.74
C LEU A 121 -10.08 4.76 -4.28
N VAL A 122 -9.88 5.08 -5.55
CA VAL A 122 -10.43 6.30 -6.18
C VAL A 122 -11.96 6.31 -6.08
N ARG A 123 -12.62 5.15 -6.27
CA ARG A 123 -14.07 5.04 -6.09
C ARG A 123 -14.49 5.33 -4.64
N ALA A 124 -13.78 4.74 -3.67
CA ALA A 124 -14.06 4.98 -2.25
C ALA A 124 -13.78 6.43 -1.84
N TYR A 125 -12.69 7.01 -2.33
CA TYR A 125 -12.33 8.41 -2.11
C TYR A 125 -13.40 9.36 -2.66
N GLY A 126 -13.95 9.08 -3.84
CA GLY A 126 -15.02 9.88 -4.44
C GLY A 126 -16.31 9.95 -3.61
N MET A 127 -16.52 9.00 -2.70
CA MET A 127 -17.65 8.99 -1.76
C MET A 127 -17.39 9.78 -0.47
N LEU A 128 -16.15 10.24 -0.23
CA LEU A 128 -15.82 11.04 0.94
C LEU A 128 -16.22 12.51 0.74
N ASP A 129 -16.83 13.09 1.76
CA ASP A 129 -17.09 14.53 1.83
C ASP A 129 -15.85 15.26 2.36
N VAL A 130 -14.91 15.52 1.46
CA VAL A 130 -13.65 16.19 1.78
C VAL A 130 -13.89 17.69 1.88
N LYS A 131 -13.74 18.26 3.08
CA LYS A 131 -14.00 19.69 3.36
C LYS A 131 -12.78 20.58 3.15
N LEU A 132 -11.58 20.09 3.39
CA LEU A 132 -10.35 20.86 3.34
C LEU A 132 -9.37 20.24 2.35
N ASN A 133 -8.58 21.09 1.68
CA ASN A 133 -7.49 20.68 0.79
C ASN A 133 -7.91 19.69 -0.32
N ARG A 134 -9.18 19.78 -0.77
CA ARG A 134 -9.74 18.85 -1.74
C ARG A 134 -8.88 18.71 -2.98
N THR A 135 -8.48 19.83 -3.60
CA THR A 135 -7.64 19.83 -4.81
C THR A 135 -6.31 19.12 -4.61
N LEU A 136 -5.67 19.32 -3.45
CA LEU A 136 -4.42 18.65 -3.12
C LEU A 136 -4.62 17.14 -2.98
N LEU A 137 -5.67 16.74 -2.27
CA LEU A 137 -6.01 15.33 -2.09
C LEU A 137 -6.44 14.67 -3.41
N ASP A 138 -7.19 15.35 -4.27
CA ASP A 138 -7.54 14.86 -5.60
C ASP A 138 -6.27 14.59 -6.43
N ASN A 139 -5.30 15.50 -6.40
CA ASN A 139 -4.02 15.32 -7.09
C ASN A 139 -3.25 14.10 -6.57
N ILE A 140 -3.24 13.87 -5.26
CA ILE A 140 -2.55 12.72 -4.67
C ILE A 140 -3.30 11.42 -4.97
N MET A 141 -4.60 11.36 -4.66
CA MET A 141 -5.38 10.13 -4.68
C MET A 141 -5.77 9.67 -6.08
N ILE A 142 -6.06 10.60 -6.99
CA ILE A 142 -6.53 10.29 -8.34
C ILE A 142 -5.37 10.19 -9.33
N LEU A 143 -4.45 11.15 -9.29
CA LEU A 143 -3.36 11.24 -10.25
C LEU A 143 -2.06 10.67 -9.70
N GLY A 144 -1.65 11.08 -8.51
CA GLY A 144 -0.34 10.76 -7.94
C GLY A 144 -0.12 9.28 -7.70
N LEU A 145 -1.10 8.58 -7.11
CA LEU A 145 -0.98 7.14 -6.86
C LEU A 145 -0.91 6.33 -8.15
N ARG A 146 -1.69 6.69 -9.15
CA ARG A 146 -1.65 6.06 -10.47
C ARG A 146 -0.29 6.28 -11.13
N HIS A 147 0.19 7.52 -11.14
CA HIS A 147 1.47 7.89 -11.72
C HIS A 147 2.66 7.20 -11.04
N ALA A 148 2.57 6.97 -9.74
CA ALA A 148 3.58 6.23 -8.98
C ALA A 148 3.67 4.74 -9.36
N ILE A 149 2.61 4.17 -9.90
CA ILE A 149 2.55 2.76 -10.29
C ILE A 149 2.85 2.56 -11.76
N GLU A 150 2.50 3.51 -12.61
CA GLU A 150 2.82 3.48 -14.03
C GLU A 150 4.34 3.52 -14.21
N PRO A 151 4.92 2.68 -15.07
CA PRO A 151 6.35 2.78 -15.33
C PRO A 151 6.62 4.18 -15.87
N LEU A 152 7.44 4.91 -15.16
CA LEU A 152 8.12 6.06 -15.74
C LEU A 152 8.93 5.46 -16.89
N ASP A 153 8.70 5.92 -18.10
CA ASP A 153 9.55 5.56 -19.23
C ASP A 153 11.00 5.70 -18.80
N ALA A 154 11.87 4.80 -19.28
CA ALA A 154 13.24 4.65 -18.77
C ALA A 154 14.10 5.93 -18.83
N GLU A 155 13.58 7.01 -19.39
CA GLU A 155 14.17 8.35 -19.45
C GLU A 155 13.63 9.34 -18.41
N SER A 156 12.56 9.03 -17.70
CA SER A 156 12.06 9.90 -16.64
C SER A 156 12.80 9.61 -15.34
N GLN A 157 13.55 10.59 -14.87
CA GLN A 157 14.23 10.54 -13.56
C GLN A 157 13.23 10.22 -12.46
N PRO A 158 13.65 9.47 -11.40
CA PRO A 158 12.77 9.18 -10.30
C PRO A 158 12.23 10.49 -9.73
N VAL A 159 10.92 10.67 -9.79
CA VAL A 159 10.26 11.80 -9.15
C VAL A 159 10.51 11.64 -7.67
N GLN A 160 11.41 12.44 -7.13
CA GLN A 160 11.63 12.54 -5.70
C GLN A 160 10.35 13.10 -5.09
N TRP A 161 9.56 12.25 -4.46
CA TRP A 161 8.32 12.62 -3.74
C TRP A 161 8.51 13.80 -2.77
N LEU A 162 9.73 14.02 -2.31
CA LEU A 162 10.12 15.12 -1.41
C LEU A 162 10.26 16.48 -2.11
N SER A 163 10.37 16.54 -3.42
CA SER A 163 10.52 17.82 -4.13
C SER A 163 9.19 18.51 -4.48
N LEU A 164 8.07 17.79 -4.34
CA LEU A 164 6.72 18.36 -4.55
C LEU A 164 6.17 19.11 -3.34
N ILE A 165 6.86 19.08 -2.19
CA ILE A 165 6.48 19.83 -0.98
C ILE A 165 7.40 21.06 -0.83
N HIS A 166 7.63 21.81 -1.90
CA HIS A 166 8.08 23.19 -1.77
C HIS A 166 6.84 24.06 -1.61
N ILE A 167 6.34 24.13 -0.37
CA ILE A 167 5.44 25.20 0.06
C ILE A 167 6.32 26.43 0.11
N SER A 168 6.22 27.30 -0.89
CA SER A 168 6.73 28.66 -0.78
C SER A 168 5.94 29.33 0.34
N GLU A 169 6.57 29.52 1.48
CA GLU A 169 6.02 30.40 2.51
C GLU A 169 5.93 31.83 1.96
N PRO A 170 4.89 32.59 2.35
CA PRO A 170 4.67 33.97 1.91
C PRO A 170 5.72 34.94 2.46
#